data_1ac2e65524393e6ecf89a8c0b540978c
#
_entry.id   1ac2e65524393e6ecf89a8c0b540978c
#
_cell.length_a   1.000
_cell.length_b   1.000
_cell.length_c   1.000
_cell.angle_alpha   90.00
_cell.angle_beta   90.00
_cell.angle_gamma   90.00
#
_symmetry.space_group_name_H-M   'P 1'
#
loop_
_entity.id
_entity.type
_entity.pdbx_description
1 polymer ?
#
loop_
_entity_poly.entity_id
_entity_poly.type
_entity_poly.pdbx_seq_one_letter_code
_entity_poly.pdbx_strand_id
1 'polypeptide(L)'
;MGLTLERPARAPGPALPRPSSESGRGSRARWVWGWAYSGTLSVLLTLAVLLGYLVAGIASGTVDWTALLTSSTWSPGNLAFGGLAMIYGSAVVCVLALVLAVPIGWAAAVALSEYLPPRLAKPLRLSIELLAAVPSIVYGLIGIMVIRPFVAGLGDVPGGDSLLAAGIVLAVMIMPTIVAVSVDALTAVPGKYREAAYSLGLTRREVVRSAVLPQARPGMRAGVLLGLARALGEAIAVFMVIGRADDRLPESLGDVFSFLVRPGQTLTTKLAGPEPMLAGTSGPYFAALCGLGIILLALVAVATVWGTRGTTGRVARAPRARRSSAWLRTPKDRITAVVRLGALLLPGALLVGMLGILLARGGAALNPVFWFTPSEGASGGGIRDQIVGTLLLLATTALIALPLGYGAGIVIGTRASAKTARVLETLTVAVGGTPTILLGLAGYVLFCTTMGWGRSWLAGAVVLVPVVVPVVALTTAGRIRSMPAEITEAALALGLTSSQYVRSVVIPYTWPATLTGLLLGLARAAGETAPLIFTATVFFGAPALPTGVVDAPVQALPTHIFTLSQDSGAPEAIAQAWGSALVLVLITAGLLSLAVLLRNRFEGARRWTT
;
A
#
# COMPACT_ATOMS: atom_id res chain seq x y z
N MET A 1 7.51 48.48 11.50
CA MET A 1 8.23 47.88 12.63
C MET A 1 8.02 46.39 12.52
N GLY A 2 8.99 45.69 11.92
CA GLY A 2 8.89 44.29 11.52
C GLY A 2 9.23 43.36 12.68
N LEU A 3 8.30 42.53 13.09
CA LEU A 3 8.56 41.34 13.90
C LEU A 3 8.47 40.11 13.00
N THR A 4 9.64 39.74 12.47
CA THR A 4 9.87 38.42 11.88
C THR A 4 9.91 37.40 13.02
N LEU A 5 8.75 36.79 13.33
CA LEU A 5 8.72 35.57 14.12
C LEU A 5 9.10 34.40 13.18
N GLU A 6 10.39 34.17 13.01
CA GLU A 6 10.90 32.87 12.59
C GLU A 6 10.47 31.84 13.64
N ARG A 7 9.56 30.94 13.24
CA ARG A 7 9.43 29.69 13.98
C ARG A 7 10.76 28.95 13.83
N PRO A 8 11.46 28.63 14.91
CA PRO A 8 12.60 27.74 14.79
C PRO A 8 12.13 26.46 14.10
N ALA A 9 12.83 26.04 13.04
CA ALA A 9 12.75 24.68 12.57
C ALA A 9 12.81 23.81 13.81
N ARG A 10 11.82 22.91 14.01
CA ARG A 10 11.84 21.97 15.14
C ARG A 10 13.25 21.38 15.15
N ALA A 11 14.00 21.74 16.15
CA ALA A 11 15.33 21.18 16.35
C ALA A 11 15.17 19.65 16.33
N PRO A 12 16.04 18.91 15.65
CA PRO A 12 16.08 17.46 15.84
C PRO A 12 16.15 17.25 17.35
N GLY A 13 15.29 16.35 17.87
CA GLY A 13 15.29 16.03 19.30
C GLY A 13 16.74 15.81 19.75
N PRO A 14 17.10 16.13 20.99
CA PRO A 14 18.47 16.12 21.44
C PRO A 14 19.12 14.79 21.05
N ALA A 15 20.15 14.85 20.20
CA ALA A 15 20.89 13.67 19.80
C ALA A 15 21.46 13.06 21.09
N LEU A 16 21.14 11.80 21.35
CA LEU A 16 21.70 11.08 22.47
C LEU A 16 23.23 11.28 22.46
N PRO A 17 23.87 11.58 23.60
CA PRO A 17 25.30 11.75 23.65
C PRO A 17 25.98 10.53 23.04
N ARG A 18 26.96 10.74 22.16
CA ARG A 18 27.82 9.68 21.66
C ARG A 18 28.44 8.97 22.87
N PRO A 19 28.51 7.64 22.86
CA PRO A 19 29.04 6.88 23.97
C PRO A 19 30.48 7.29 24.24
N SER A 20 30.69 8.21 25.19
CA SER A 20 31.98 8.43 25.79
C SER A 20 32.19 7.27 26.76
N SER A 21 33.11 6.35 26.43
CA SER A 21 33.68 5.31 27.33
C SER A 21 32.65 4.47 28.12
N GLU A 22 31.82 3.65 27.44
CA GLU A 22 31.10 2.54 28.10
C GLU A 22 32.03 1.35 28.35
N SER A 23 33.15 1.55 29.03
CA SER A 23 34.15 0.50 29.32
C SER A 23 33.84 -0.31 30.57
N GLY A 24 32.63 -0.74 30.80
CA GLY A 24 32.40 -1.52 32.02
C GLY A 24 31.11 -2.33 32.11
N ARG A 25 30.11 -2.11 31.23
CA ARG A 25 28.82 -2.82 31.26
C ARG A 25 28.43 -3.39 29.88
N GLY A 26 29.39 -3.95 29.20
CA GLY A 26 29.45 -4.13 27.74
C GLY A 26 28.51 -5.15 27.09
N SER A 27 27.96 -6.16 27.76
CA SER A 27 27.21 -7.21 27.05
C SER A 27 25.76 -6.82 26.76
N ARG A 28 25.03 -6.33 27.77
CA ARG A 28 23.60 -5.96 27.61
C ARG A 28 23.39 -4.77 26.68
N ALA A 29 24.28 -3.78 26.69
CA ALA A 29 24.21 -2.65 25.75
C ALA A 29 24.45 -3.11 24.31
N ARG A 30 25.40 -4.00 24.07
CA ARG A 30 25.68 -4.60 22.76
C ARG A 30 24.47 -5.37 22.22
N TRP A 31 23.74 -6.10 23.04
CA TRP A 31 22.54 -6.85 22.64
C TRP A 31 21.39 -5.92 22.19
N VAL A 32 21.10 -4.87 22.93
CA VAL A 32 20.02 -3.91 22.57
C VAL A 32 20.30 -3.26 21.22
N TRP A 33 21.53 -2.81 20.99
CA TRP A 33 21.87 -2.14 19.76
C TRP A 33 22.11 -3.12 18.60
N GLY A 34 22.66 -4.30 18.86
CA GLY A 34 22.78 -5.37 17.86
C GLY A 34 21.41 -5.74 17.29
N TRP A 35 20.44 -5.95 18.19
CA TRP A 35 19.06 -6.20 17.78
C TRP A 35 18.45 -5.00 17.03
N ALA A 36 18.61 -3.77 17.52
CA ALA A 36 18.05 -2.60 16.83
C ALA A 36 18.65 -2.40 15.43
N TYR A 37 19.97 -2.62 15.26
CA TYR A 37 20.61 -2.55 13.95
C TYR A 37 20.23 -3.71 13.01
N SER A 38 19.90 -4.91 13.51
CA SER A 38 19.41 -6.00 12.64
C SER A 38 18.14 -5.60 11.90
N GLY A 39 17.30 -4.76 12.53
CA GLY A 39 16.13 -4.20 11.87
C GLY A 39 16.46 -3.26 10.70
N THR A 40 17.43 -2.36 10.86
CA THR A 40 17.88 -1.51 9.75
C THR A 40 18.57 -2.33 8.66
N LEU A 41 19.34 -3.33 9.05
CA LEU A 41 19.98 -4.26 8.13
C LEU A 41 18.96 -5.05 7.31
N SER A 42 17.83 -5.46 7.89
CA SER A 42 16.78 -6.18 7.14
C SER A 42 16.18 -5.33 6.03
N VAL A 43 16.00 -4.01 6.24
CA VAL A 43 15.54 -3.08 5.20
C VAL A 43 16.56 -2.99 4.06
N LEU A 44 17.86 -2.86 4.40
CA LEU A 44 18.93 -2.79 3.42
C LEU A 44 19.10 -4.12 2.67
N LEU A 45 19.00 -5.24 3.39
CA LEU A 45 19.08 -6.58 2.81
C LEU A 45 17.93 -6.84 1.83
N THR A 46 16.72 -6.41 2.15
CA THR A 46 15.58 -6.54 1.23
C THR A 46 15.85 -5.82 -0.09
N LEU A 47 16.35 -4.58 -0.04
CA LEU A 47 16.72 -3.83 -1.25
C LEU A 47 17.88 -4.49 -1.99
N ALA A 48 18.89 -4.95 -1.27
CA ALA A 48 20.06 -5.61 -1.86
C ALA A 48 19.67 -6.92 -2.56
N VAL A 49 18.81 -7.74 -1.95
CA VAL A 49 18.31 -9.00 -2.53
C VAL A 49 17.47 -8.69 -3.77
N LEU A 50 16.56 -7.72 -3.70
CA LEU A 50 15.73 -7.35 -4.84
C LEU A 50 16.56 -6.83 -6.02
N LEU A 51 17.46 -5.89 -5.76
CA LEU A 51 18.34 -5.34 -6.80
C LEU A 51 19.30 -6.42 -7.32
N GLY A 52 19.86 -7.24 -6.43
CA GLY A 52 20.71 -8.36 -6.79
C GLY A 52 20.00 -9.37 -7.70
N TYR A 53 18.75 -9.71 -7.38
CA TYR A 53 17.90 -10.56 -8.22
C TYR A 53 17.71 -9.97 -9.62
N LEU A 54 17.33 -8.69 -9.72
CA LEU A 54 17.09 -8.04 -11.00
C LEU A 54 18.37 -7.90 -11.83
N VAL A 55 19.48 -7.51 -11.20
CA VAL A 55 20.79 -7.37 -11.87
C VAL A 55 21.34 -8.71 -12.31
N ALA A 56 21.29 -9.74 -11.44
CA ALA A 56 21.73 -11.09 -11.78
C ALA A 56 20.85 -11.70 -12.89
N GLY A 57 19.55 -11.43 -12.86
CA GLY A 57 18.65 -11.85 -13.92
C GLY A 57 19.01 -11.25 -15.28
N ILE A 58 19.29 -9.95 -15.33
CA ILE A 58 19.77 -9.30 -16.57
C ILE A 58 21.12 -9.86 -17.02
N ALA A 59 22.04 -10.11 -16.08
CA ALA A 59 23.35 -10.65 -16.40
C ALA A 59 23.30 -12.12 -16.86
N SER A 60 22.22 -12.86 -16.60
CA SER A 60 22.02 -14.24 -17.03
C SER A 60 21.72 -14.41 -18.53
N GLY A 61 21.43 -13.31 -19.23
CA GLY A 61 21.13 -13.28 -20.65
C GLY A 61 21.43 -11.93 -21.26
N THR A 62 21.22 -11.79 -22.56
CA THR A 62 21.34 -10.50 -23.26
C THR A 62 20.00 -9.80 -23.31
N VAL A 63 19.90 -8.59 -22.74
CA VAL A 63 18.71 -7.74 -22.85
C VAL A 63 18.94 -6.70 -23.94
N ASP A 64 18.17 -6.76 -25.00
CA ASP A 64 18.10 -5.66 -25.95
C ASP A 64 17.18 -4.57 -25.38
N TRP A 65 17.79 -3.58 -24.75
CA TRP A 65 17.06 -2.44 -24.15
C TRP A 65 16.33 -1.59 -25.19
N THR A 66 16.85 -1.53 -26.42
CA THR A 66 16.18 -0.78 -27.50
C THR A 66 14.91 -1.49 -27.91
N ALA A 67 14.98 -2.80 -28.16
CA ALA A 67 13.80 -3.61 -28.45
C ALA A 67 12.80 -3.61 -27.28
N LEU A 68 13.28 -3.75 -26.04
CA LEU A 68 12.42 -3.75 -24.85
C LEU A 68 11.65 -2.44 -24.68
N LEU A 69 12.23 -1.29 -25.04
CA LEU A 69 11.60 0.02 -24.87
C LEU A 69 10.82 0.49 -26.11
N THR A 70 11.13 0.00 -27.32
CA THR A 70 10.57 0.52 -28.57
C THR A 70 9.74 -0.48 -29.37
N SER A 71 9.93 -1.79 -29.17
CA SER A 71 9.14 -2.82 -29.84
C SER A 71 7.92 -3.21 -29.01
N SER A 72 6.80 -3.50 -29.65
CA SER A 72 5.62 -4.06 -29.03
C SER A 72 5.57 -5.58 -29.06
N THR A 73 6.36 -6.24 -29.93
CA THR A 73 6.28 -7.68 -30.16
C THR A 73 6.88 -8.49 -29.03
N TRP A 74 6.07 -9.31 -28.37
CA TRP A 74 6.50 -10.23 -27.33
C TRP A 74 6.32 -11.69 -27.77
N SER A 75 7.40 -12.32 -28.22
CA SER A 75 7.40 -13.70 -28.71
C SER A 75 8.60 -14.49 -28.16
N PRO A 76 8.42 -15.20 -27.02
CA PRO A 76 9.53 -15.98 -26.41
C PRO A 76 10.11 -17.04 -27.36
N GLY A 77 9.27 -17.66 -28.20
CA GLY A 77 9.73 -18.66 -29.17
C GLY A 77 10.68 -18.10 -30.24
N ASN A 78 10.57 -16.81 -30.56
CA ASN A 78 11.42 -16.10 -31.50
C ASN A 78 12.48 -15.24 -30.81
N LEU A 79 12.63 -15.35 -29.48
CA LEU A 79 13.51 -14.53 -28.65
C LEU A 79 13.30 -13.02 -28.83
N ALA A 80 12.09 -12.59 -29.20
CA ALA A 80 11.71 -11.20 -29.36
C ALA A 80 11.00 -10.72 -28.08
N PHE A 81 11.54 -9.71 -27.42
CA PHE A 81 11.07 -9.23 -26.12
C PHE A 81 10.83 -7.72 -26.13
N GLY A 82 9.73 -7.30 -26.77
CA GLY A 82 9.29 -5.90 -26.81
C GLY A 82 8.36 -5.58 -25.63
N GLY A 83 8.70 -4.60 -24.81
CA GLY A 83 7.94 -4.20 -23.63
C GLY A 83 7.04 -2.98 -23.83
N LEU A 84 7.07 -2.32 -25.00
CA LEU A 84 6.40 -1.05 -25.24
C LEU A 84 4.87 -1.12 -24.98
N ALA A 85 4.21 -2.19 -25.43
CA ALA A 85 2.78 -2.37 -25.23
C ALA A 85 2.42 -2.44 -23.72
N MET A 86 3.25 -3.09 -22.90
CA MET A 86 3.06 -3.22 -21.45
C MET A 86 3.34 -1.91 -20.71
N ILE A 87 4.38 -1.16 -21.14
CA ILE A 87 4.68 0.17 -20.60
C ILE A 87 3.52 1.12 -20.92
N TYR A 88 3.04 1.12 -22.16
CA TYR A 88 1.92 1.93 -22.61
C TYR A 88 0.63 1.55 -21.87
N GLY A 89 0.29 0.26 -21.78
CA GLY A 89 -0.87 -0.22 -21.04
C GLY A 89 -0.82 0.17 -19.56
N SER A 90 0.35 0.08 -18.91
CA SER A 90 0.54 0.55 -17.53
C SER A 90 0.29 2.05 -17.41
N ALA A 91 0.80 2.85 -18.34
CA ALA A 91 0.59 4.29 -18.36
C ALA A 91 -0.89 4.64 -18.56
N VAL A 92 -1.56 4.03 -19.52
CA VAL A 92 -2.98 4.26 -19.83
C VAL A 92 -3.86 3.93 -18.63
N VAL A 93 -3.69 2.75 -18.04
CA VAL A 93 -4.49 2.30 -16.88
C VAL A 93 -4.26 3.23 -15.68
N CYS A 94 -3.01 3.63 -15.41
CA CYS A 94 -2.70 4.57 -14.31
C CYS A 94 -3.26 5.97 -14.58
N VAL A 95 -3.15 6.50 -15.79
CA VAL A 95 -3.72 7.81 -16.14
C VAL A 95 -5.24 7.78 -15.99
N LEU A 96 -5.90 6.75 -16.50
CA LEU A 96 -7.35 6.58 -16.36
C LEU A 96 -7.76 6.51 -14.89
N ALA A 97 -7.05 5.73 -14.09
CA ALA A 97 -7.29 5.64 -12.64
C ALA A 97 -7.14 7.00 -11.95
N LEU A 98 -6.12 7.79 -12.30
CA LEU A 98 -5.90 9.12 -11.74
C LEU A 98 -6.97 10.13 -12.21
N VAL A 99 -7.35 10.11 -13.48
CA VAL A 99 -8.40 10.98 -14.03
C VAL A 99 -9.72 10.77 -13.30
N LEU A 100 -10.04 9.55 -12.93
CA LEU A 100 -11.25 9.22 -12.16
C LEU A 100 -11.07 9.53 -10.66
N ALA A 101 -9.98 9.09 -10.04
CA ALA A 101 -9.82 9.14 -8.58
C ALA A 101 -9.43 10.53 -8.04
N VAL A 102 -8.63 11.33 -8.76
CA VAL A 102 -8.11 12.61 -8.23
C VAL A 102 -9.20 13.66 -8.05
N PRO A 103 -10.07 13.94 -9.03
CA PRO A 103 -11.12 14.94 -8.85
C PRO A 103 -12.07 14.58 -7.69
N ILE A 104 -12.48 13.32 -7.65
CA ILE A 104 -13.39 12.78 -6.63
C ILE A 104 -12.70 12.82 -5.27
N GLY A 105 -11.47 12.30 -5.17
CA GLY A 105 -10.70 12.25 -3.94
C GLY A 105 -10.40 13.63 -3.35
N TRP A 106 -10.03 14.61 -4.18
CA TRP A 106 -9.80 15.98 -3.71
C TRP A 106 -11.10 16.68 -3.27
N ALA A 107 -12.19 16.48 -4.01
CA ALA A 107 -13.49 17.02 -3.62
C ALA A 107 -13.96 16.42 -2.28
N ALA A 108 -13.83 15.11 -2.11
CA ALA A 108 -14.13 14.41 -0.85
C ALA A 108 -13.25 14.91 0.31
N ALA A 109 -11.94 15.05 0.10
CA ALA A 109 -11.00 15.53 1.12
C ALA A 109 -11.34 16.95 1.58
N VAL A 110 -11.63 17.85 0.65
CA VAL A 110 -12.05 19.24 0.97
C VAL A 110 -13.39 19.25 1.70
N ALA A 111 -14.34 18.41 1.30
CA ALA A 111 -15.63 18.32 1.97
C ALA A 111 -15.48 17.81 3.41
N LEU A 112 -14.69 16.77 3.63
CA LEU A 112 -14.42 16.18 4.95
C LEU A 112 -13.71 17.14 5.91
N SER A 113 -12.71 17.88 5.41
CA SER A 113 -11.87 18.73 6.27
C SER A 113 -12.46 20.11 6.50
N GLU A 114 -13.15 20.68 5.50
CA GLU A 114 -13.53 22.10 5.51
C GLU A 114 -15.05 22.34 5.60
N TYR A 115 -15.91 21.38 5.28
CA TYR A 115 -17.35 21.63 5.21
C TYR A 115 -18.19 20.78 6.17
N LEU A 116 -17.76 19.60 6.54
CA LEU A 116 -18.55 18.73 7.41
C LEU A 116 -18.36 19.05 8.89
N PRO A 117 -19.43 18.91 9.69
CA PRO A 117 -19.31 18.90 11.14
C PRO A 117 -18.56 17.62 11.58
N PRO A 118 -17.81 17.66 12.71
CA PRO A 118 -17.03 16.53 13.20
C PRO A 118 -17.86 15.24 13.41
N ARG A 119 -19.16 15.37 13.71
CA ARG A 119 -20.07 14.23 13.92
C ARG A 119 -20.26 13.40 12.65
N LEU A 120 -20.26 14.02 11.47
CA LEU A 120 -20.40 13.36 10.16
C LEU A 120 -19.04 13.03 9.53
N ALA A 121 -18.03 13.89 9.75
CA ALA A 121 -16.69 13.68 9.20
C ALA A 121 -16.00 12.43 9.76
N LYS A 122 -16.18 12.13 11.05
CA LYS A 122 -15.54 10.96 11.71
C LYS A 122 -15.97 9.61 11.10
N PRO A 123 -17.27 9.27 10.98
CA PRO A 123 -17.66 7.99 10.38
C PRO A 123 -17.28 7.88 8.90
N LEU A 124 -17.38 8.97 8.13
CA LEU A 124 -16.95 8.95 6.73
C LEU A 124 -15.44 8.79 6.57
N ARG A 125 -14.64 9.40 7.45
CA ARG A 125 -13.19 9.16 7.47
C ARG A 125 -12.88 7.70 7.80
N LEU A 126 -13.56 7.12 8.77
CA LEU A 126 -13.43 5.70 9.11
C LEU A 126 -13.79 4.81 7.92
N SER A 127 -14.87 5.13 7.19
CA SER A 127 -15.25 4.39 5.97
C SER A 127 -14.15 4.42 4.91
N ILE A 128 -13.48 5.55 4.72
CA ILE A 128 -12.36 5.68 3.77
C ILE A 128 -11.14 4.88 4.25
N GLU A 129 -10.84 4.92 5.56
CA GLU A 129 -9.76 4.13 6.15
C GLU A 129 -10.02 2.62 6.01
N LEU A 130 -11.27 2.18 6.21
CA LEU A 130 -11.69 0.80 6.00
C LEU A 130 -11.61 0.40 4.52
N LEU A 131 -12.04 1.26 3.61
CA LEU A 131 -11.93 0.99 2.17
C LEU A 131 -10.46 0.85 1.73
N ALA A 132 -9.55 1.67 2.28
CA ALA A 132 -8.11 1.56 2.01
C ALA A 132 -7.50 0.22 2.46
N ALA A 133 -8.13 -0.43 3.40
CA ALA A 133 -7.66 -1.65 4.04
C ALA A 133 -8.23 -2.94 3.42
N VAL A 134 -9.21 -2.81 2.52
CA VAL A 134 -9.74 -3.97 1.79
C VAL A 134 -8.64 -4.60 0.95
N PRO A 135 -8.48 -5.94 1.00
CA PRO A 135 -7.53 -6.67 0.18
C PRO A 135 -7.72 -6.42 -1.32
N SER A 136 -6.62 -6.27 -2.07
CA SER A 136 -6.67 -5.98 -3.51
C SER A 136 -7.39 -7.07 -4.31
N ILE A 137 -7.29 -8.32 -3.90
CA ILE A 137 -7.98 -9.45 -4.53
C ILE A 137 -9.51 -9.28 -4.51
N VAL A 138 -10.06 -8.65 -3.47
CA VAL A 138 -11.51 -8.39 -3.36
C VAL A 138 -11.95 -7.35 -4.39
N TYR A 139 -11.13 -6.33 -4.65
CA TYR A 139 -11.37 -5.38 -5.75
C TYR A 139 -11.33 -6.08 -7.11
N GLY A 140 -10.40 -7.03 -7.29
CA GLY A 140 -10.34 -7.87 -8.49
C GLY A 140 -11.59 -8.73 -8.68
N LEU A 141 -12.07 -9.39 -7.63
CA LEU A 141 -13.30 -10.20 -7.66
C LEU A 141 -14.53 -9.35 -8.02
N ILE A 142 -14.68 -8.17 -7.42
CA ILE A 142 -15.73 -7.21 -7.78
C ILE A 142 -15.53 -6.73 -9.23
N GLY A 143 -14.28 -6.54 -9.64
CA GLY A 143 -13.92 -6.21 -11.01
C GLY A 143 -14.46 -7.21 -12.03
N ILE A 144 -14.24 -8.51 -11.78
CA ILE A 144 -14.77 -9.58 -12.64
C ILE A 144 -16.30 -9.59 -12.65
N MET A 145 -16.92 -9.52 -11.47
CA MET A 145 -18.35 -9.80 -11.32
C MET A 145 -19.27 -8.59 -11.57
N VAL A 146 -18.74 -7.37 -11.47
CA VAL A 146 -19.53 -6.14 -11.58
C VAL A 146 -19.01 -5.24 -12.69
N ILE A 147 -17.69 -4.97 -12.71
CA ILE A 147 -17.11 -3.96 -13.62
C ILE A 147 -16.97 -4.53 -15.04
N ARG A 148 -16.51 -5.77 -15.20
CA ARG A 148 -16.41 -6.41 -16.53
C ARG A 148 -17.76 -6.49 -17.25
N PRO A 149 -18.86 -7.00 -16.64
CA PRO A 149 -20.18 -7.00 -17.28
C PRO A 149 -20.67 -5.60 -17.64
N PHE A 150 -20.39 -4.60 -16.78
CA PHE A 150 -20.73 -3.21 -17.06
C PHE A 150 -19.99 -2.69 -18.31
N VAL A 151 -18.69 -2.96 -18.42
CA VAL A 151 -17.87 -2.53 -19.57
C VAL A 151 -18.26 -3.30 -20.83
N ALA A 152 -18.58 -4.59 -20.72
CA ALA A 152 -19.08 -5.38 -21.84
C ALA A 152 -20.33 -4.75 -22.48
N GLY A 153 -21.24 -4.23 -21.65
CA GLY A 153 -22.45 -3.54 -22.14
C GLY A 153 -22.19 -2.16 -22.77
N LEU A 154 -21.03 -1.53 -22.52
CA LEU A 154 -20.69 -0.24 -23.10
C LEU A 154 -20.08 -0.33 -24.52
N GLY A 155 -19.39 -1.40 -24.82
CA GLY A 155 -18.56 -1.51 -26.02
C GLY A 155 -18.81 -2.73 -26.89
N ASP A 156 -19.85 -3.51 -26.58
CA ASP A 156 -20.14 -4.80 -27.26
C ASP A 156 -18.92 -5.74 -27.29
N VAL A 157 -18.14 -5.69 -26.18
CA VAL A 157 -16.88 -6.45 -26.04
C VAL A 157 -17.14 -7.75 -25.30
N PRO A 158 -16.93 -8.90 -25.94
CA PRO A 158 -17.13 -10.19 -25.29
C PRO A 158 -16.32 -10.30 -24.00
N GLY A 159 -16.99 -10.62 -22.87
CA GLY A 159 -16.34 -10.82 -21.56
C GLY A 159 -15.99 -9.55 -20.78
N GLY A 160 -15.90 -8.37 -21.41
CA GLY A 160 -15.65 -7.09 -20.76
C GLY A 160 -14.23 -6.88 -20.18
N ASP A 161 -13.31 -7.80 -20.46
CA ASP A 161 -11.89 -7.64 -20.13
C ASP A 161 -11.30 -6.47 -20.90
N SER A 162 -10.73 -5.49 -20.17
CA SER A 162 -10.28 -4.25 -20.83
C SER A 162 -9.38 -3.40 -19.95
N LEU A 163 -8.65 -2.49 -20.61
CA LEU A 163 -7.91 -1.43 -19.94
C LEU A 163 -8.83 -0.50 -19.15
N LEU A 164 -10.07 -0.27 -19.64
CA LEU A 164 -11.07 0.55 -18.94
C LEU A 164 -11.51 -0.11 -17.63
N ALA A 165 -11.83 -1.40 -17.64
CA ALA A 165 -12.17 -2.13 -16.42
C ALA A 165 -11.04 -2.09 -15.39
N ALA A 166 -9.80 -2.30 -15.83
CA ALA A 166 -8.61 -2.20 -14.98
C ALA A 166 -8.44 -0.79 -14.40
N GLY A 167 -8.63 0.26 -15.21
CA GLY A 167 -8.54 1.65 -14.77
C GLY A 167 -9.61 2.02 -13.74
N ILE A 168 -10.85 1.53 -13.88
CA ILE A 168 -11.93 1.74 -12.92
C ILE A 168 -11.61 1.02 -11.59
N VAL A 169 -11.19 -0.25 -11.63
CA VAL A 169 -10.78 -1.00 -10.42
C VAL A 169 -9.68 -0.26 -9.68
N LEU A 170 -8.63 0.16 -10.38
CA LEU A 170 -7.53 0.93 -9.79
C LEU A 170 -8.00 2.27 -9.24
N ALA A 171 -8.90 2.99 -9.92
CA ALA A 171 -9.43 4.26 -9.46
C ALA A 171 -10.10 4.12 -8.09
N VAL A 172 -10.95 3.10 -7.92
CA VAL A 172 -11.62 2.81 -6.65
C VAL A 172 -10.60 2.48 -5.56
N MET A 173 -9.58 1.69 -5.89
CA MET A 173 -8.55 1.23 -4.95
C MET A 173 -7.60 2.34 -4.48
N ILE A 174 -7.20 3.28 -5.36
CA ILE A 174 -6.26 4.37 -4.99
C ILE A 174 -6.96 5.58 -4.38
N MET A 175 -8.26 5.76 -4.63
CA MET A 175 -9.03 6.90 -4.14
C MET A 175 -8.95 7.11 -2.63
N PRO A 176 -9.07 6.08 -1.77
CA PRO A 176 -8.92 6.24 -0.32
C PRO A 176 -7.56 6.80 0.09
N THR A 177 -6.48 6.37 -0.56
CA THR A 177 -5.12 6.88 -0.31
C THR A 177 -5.02 8.37 -0.64
N ILE A 178 -5.57 8.79 -1.80
CA ILE A 178 -5.60 10.19 -2.22
C ILE A 178 -6.41 11.02 -1.23
N VAL A 179 -7.56 10.53 -0.79
CA VAL A 179 -8.41 11.23 0.19
C VAL A 179 -7.70 11.37 1.52
N ALA A 180 -7.17 10.29 2.09
CA ALA A 180 -6.54 10.30 3.41
C ALA A 180 -5.37 11.29 3.47
N VAL A 181 -4.41 11.20 2.53
CA VAL A 181 -3.25 12.10 2.48
C VAL A 181 -3.67 13.55 2.22
N SER A 182 -4.72 13.78 1.41
CA SER A 182 -5.25 15.11 1.14
C SER A 182 -5.94 15.72 2.37
N VAL A 183 -6.70 14.93 3.14
CA VAL A 183 -7.31 15.35 4.41
C VAL A 183 -6.22 15.74 5.41
N ASP A 184 -5.16 14.93 5.53
CA ASP A 184 -4.04 15.24 6.43
C ASP A 184 -3.33 16.54 6.01
N ALA A 185 -3.12 16.76 4.71
CA ALA A 185 -2.54 17.99 4.18
C ALA A 185 -3.41 19.23 4.46
N LEU A 186 -4.73 19.12 4.33
CA LEU A 186 -5.69 20.20 4.59
C LEU A 186 -5.79 20.50 6.09
N THR A 187 -5.82 19.48 6.95
CA THR A 187 -5.89 19.66 8.41
C THR A 187 -4.58 20.17 9.00
N ALA A 188 -3.45 19.90 8.37
CA ALA A 188 -2.14 20.42 8.76
C ALA A 188 -1.97 21.94 8.54
N VAL A 189 -2.85 22.59 7.76
CA VAL A 189 -2.82 24.04 7.56
C VAL A 189 -3.14 24.75 8.88
N PRO A 190 -2.25 25.61 9.42
CA PRO A 190 -2.48 26.28 10.69
C PRO A 190 -3.74 27.14 10.71
N GLY A 191 -4.51 27.09 11.81
CA GLY A 191 -5.76 27.82 12.01
C GLY A 191 -5.65 29.32 11.77
N LYS A 192 -4.51 29.93 12.13
CA LYS A 192 -4.22 31.35 11.94
C LYS A 192 -4.43 31.85 10.49
N TYR A 193 -4.20 31.01 9.47
CA TYR A 193 -4.46 31.40 8.08
C TYR A 193 -5.96 31.48 7.77
N ARG A 194 -6.76 30.63 8.42
CA ARG A 194 -8.22 30.66 8.31
C ARG A 194 -8.79 31.88 9.04
N GLU A 195 -8.33 32.12 10.27
CA GLU A 195 -8.73 33.28 11.09
C GLU A 195 -8.40 34.61 10.40
N ALA A 196 -7.17 34.75 9.88
CA ALA A 196 -6.79 35.96 9.14
C ALA A 196 -7.62 36.17 7.87
N ALA A 197 -8.00 35.10 7.17
CA ALA A 197 -8.85 35.21 5.99
C ALA A 197 -10.29 35.57 6.36
N TYR A 198 -10.84 35.04 7.45
CA TYR A 198 -12.16 35.43 7.97
C TYR A 198 -12.18 36.89 8.46
N SER A 199 -11.10 37.37 9.10
CA SER A 199 -10.98 38.78 9.55
C SER A 199 -10.98 39.76 8.37
N LEU A 200 -10.63 39.32 7.16
CA LEU A 200 -10.77 40.12 5.92
C LEU A 200 -12.17 40.05 5.30
N GLY A 201 -13.14 39.45 5.98
CA GLY A 201 -14.53 39.31 5.51
C GLY A 201 -14.71 38.25 4.42
N LEU A 202 -13.76 37.35 4.21
CA LEU A 202 -13.88 36.31 3.20
C LEU A 202 -14.90 35.23 3.62
N THR A 203 -15.71 34.82 2.66
CA THR A 203 -16.64 33.69 2.84
C THR A 203 -15.86 32.38 3.00
N ARG A 204 -16.49 31.36 3.60
CA ARG A 204 -15.87 30.00 3.79
C ARG A 204 -15.26 29.45 2.49
N ARG A 205 -15.94 29.63 1.36
CA ARG A 205 -15.46 29.19 0.04
C ARG A 205 -14.18 29.94 -0.37
N GLU A 206 -14.14 31.25 -0.15
CA GLU A 206 -12.99 32.08 -0.48
C GLU A 206 -11.81 31.75 0.45
N VAL A 207 -12.03 31.53 1.75
CA VAL A 207 -11.03 31.08 2.70
C VAL A 207 -10.41 29.76 2.24
N VAL A 208 -11.24 28.76 1.89
CA VAL A 208 -10.74 27.48 1.39
C VAL A 208 -9.93 27.66 0.12
N ARG A 209 -10.42 28.45 -0.85
CA ARG A 209 -9.79 28.59 -2.17
C ARG A 209 -8.52 29.45 -2.13
N SER A 210 -8.48 30.51 -1.32
CA SER A 210 -7.39 31.49 -1.30
C SER A 210 -6.37 31.26 -0.18
N ALA A 211 -6.77 30.69 0.95
CA ALA A 211 -5.88 30.50 2.09
C ALA A 211 -5.52 29.01 2.30
N VAL A 212 -6.49 28.09 2.31
CA VAL A 212 -6.26 26.68 2.69
C VAL A 212 -5.67 25.87 1.54
N LEU A 213 -6.35 25.82 0.39
CA LEU A 213 -5.92 25.02 -0.76
C LEU A 213 -4.50 25.34 -1.26
N PRO A 214 -4.07 26.62 -1.39
CA PRO A 214 -2.71 26.89 -1.83
C PRO A 214 -1.64 26.35 -0.88
N GLN A 215 -1.92 26.34 0.43
CA GLN A 215 -1.03 25.80 1.45
C GLN A 215 -1.02 24.26 1.47
N ALA A 216 -2.17 23.62 1.22
CA ALA A 216 -2.33 22.17 1.22
C ALA A 216 -1.88 21.51 -0.09
N ARG A 217 -1.82 22.26 -1.22
CA ARG A 217 -1.48 21.70 -2.55
C ARG A 217 -0.27 20.77 -2.60
N PRO A 218 0.87 21.09 -1.96
CA PRO A 218 2.02 20.18 -2.01
C PRO A 218 1.71 18.80 -1.40
N GLY A 219 1.02 18.78 -0.25
CA GLY A 219 0.60 17.54 0.40
C GLY A 219 -0.49 16.80 -0.40
N MET A 220 -1.43 17.50 -1.00
CA MET A 220 -2.45 16.90 -1.87
C MET A 220 -1.82 16.26 -3.12
N ARG A 221 -0.81 16.91 -3.73
CA ARG A 221 -0.04 16.33 -4.85
C ARG A 221 0.76 15.11 -4.41
N ALA A 222 1.30 15.12 -3.20
CA ALA A 222 1.94 13.96 -2.62
C ALA A 222 0.98 12.77 -2.52
N GLY A 223 -0.27 13.00 -2.12
CA GLY A 223 -1.33 11.99 -2.12
C GLY A 223 -1.59 11.38 -3.50
N VAL A 224 -1.56 12.19 -4.55
CA VAL A 224 -1.70 11.71 -5.95
C VAL A 224 -0.52 10.83 -6.35
N LEU A 225 0.72 11.24 -6.04
CA LEU A 225 1.93 10.48 -6.38
C LEU A 225 2.01 9.16 -5.60
N LEU A 226 1.60 9.15 -4.33
CA LEU A 226 1.50 7.92 -3.54
C LEU A 226 0.39 6.99 -4.07
N GLY A 227 -0.74 7.56 -4.51
CA GLY A 227 -1.79 6.82 -5.22
C GLY A 227 -1.28 6.21 -6.53
N LEU A 228 -0.51 6.98 -7.31
CA LEU A 228 0.13 6.49 -8.54
C LEU A 228 1.13 5.37 -8.26
N ALA A 229 1.97 5.51 -7.25
CA ALA A 229 2.93 4.45 -6.86
C ALA A 229 2.19 3.16 -6.50
N ARG A 230 1.04 3.25 -5.80
CA ARG A 230 0.18 2.11 -5.47
C ARG A 230 -0.45 1.50 -6.73
N ALA A 231 -0.96 2.32 -7.66
CA ALA A 231 -1.54 1.86 -8.92
C ALA A 231 -0.51 1.12 -9.79
N LEU A 232 0.71 1.68 -9.91
CA LEU A 232 1.81 1.05 -10.65
C LEU A 232 2.26 -0.28 -10.03
N GLY A 233 2.15 -0.42 -8.72
CA GLY A 233 2.56 -1.64 -8.01
C GLY A 233 1.49 -2.74 -7.98
N GLU A 234 0.24 -2.43 -8.36
CA GLU A 234 -0.86 -3.40 -8.30
C GLU A 234 -0.77 -4.41 -9.43
N ALA A 235 -0.76 -5.68 -9.05
CA ALA A 235 -0.65 -6.77 -10.01
C ALA A 235 -1.97 -7.57 -10.13
N ILE A 236 -2.48 -8.10 -9.03
CA ILE A 236 -3.53 -9.12 -9.04
C ILE A 236 -4.90 -8.55 -9.38
N ALA A 237 -5.31 -7.43 -8.78
CA ALA A 237 -6.61 -6.84 -9.10
C ALA A 237 -6.72 -6.45 -10.59
N VAL A 238 -5.63 -5.94 -11.16
CA VAL A 238 -5.55 -5.61 -12.59
C VAL A 238 -5.52 -6.88 -13.45
N PHE A 239 -4.72 -7.88 -13.05
CA PHE A 239 -4.61 -9.16 -13.76
C PHE A 239 -5.98 -9.83 -13.99
N MET A 240 -6.87 -9.73 -13.01
CA MET A 240 -8.18 -10.35 -13.03
C MET A 240 -9.15 -9.73 -14.05
N VAL A 241 -8.90 -8.50 -14.52
CA VAL A 241 -9.89 -7.74 -15.33
C VAL A 241 -9.34 -7.17 -16.64
N ILE A 242 -8.03 -7.29 -16.90
CA ILE A 242 -7.39 -6.63 -18.06
C ILE A 242 -7.41 -7.47 -19.35
N GLY A 243 -7.55 -8.81 -19.22
CA GLY A 243 -7.63 -9.74 -20.35
C GLY A 243 -6.29 -10.19 -20.94
N ARG A 244 -5.17 -9.59 -20.57
CA ARG A 244 -3.78 -10.02 -20.85
C ARG A 244 -3.46 -10.24 -22.34
N ALA A 245 -3.84 -9.29 -23.18
CA ALA A 245 -3.49 -9.31 -24.60
C ALA A 245 -2.15 -8.58 -24.80
N ASP A 246 -1.15 -9.32 -25.31
CA ASP A 246 0.15 -8.78 -25.69
C ASP A 246 0.07 -8.00 -27.02
N ASP A 247 1.11 -7.23 -27.33
CA ASP A 247 1.40 -6.64 -28.65
C ASP A 247 0.40 -5.59 -29.16
N ARG A 248 -0.51 -5.09 -28.30
CA ARG A 248 -1.52 -4.10 -28.70
C ARG A 248 -1.11 -2.68 -28.37
N LEU A 249 -1.10 -1.85 -29.40
CA LEU A 249 -0.99 -0.40 -29.33
C LEU A 249 -2.14 0.23 -30.12
N PRO A 250 -2.57 1.46 -29.82
CA PRO A 250 -3.55 2.17 -30.64
C PRO A 250 -2.92 2.53 -32.00
N GLU A 251 -3.65 2.30 -33.07
CA GLU A 251 -3.19 2.60 -34.44
C GLU A 251 -3.35 4.10 -34.75
N SER A 252 -4.35 4.74 -34.16
CA SER A 252 -4.65 6.15 -34.36
C SER A 252 -5.24 6.82 -33.12
N LEU A 253 -5.24 8.15 -33.06
CA LEU A 253 -5.93 8.89 -32.00
C LEU A 253 -7.46 8.71 -32.01
N GLY A 254 -8.05 8.35 -33.16
CA GLY A 254 -9.48 8.05 -33.28
C GLY A 254 -9.89 6.74 -32.59
N ASP A 255 -8.94 5.82 -32.43
CA ASP A 255 -9.21 4.49 -31.86
C ASP A 255 -9.04 4.41 -30.35
N VAL A 256 -8.79 5.55 -29.67
CA VAL A 256 -8.52 5.56 -28.22
C VAL A 256 -9.64 4.92 -27.42
N PHE A 257 -10.90 5.18 -27.75
CA PHE A 257 -12.03 4.58 -27.03
C PHE A 257 -12.12 3.08 -27.30
N SER A 258 -11.99 2.65 -28.54
CA SER A 258 -12.00 1.23 -28.91
C SER A 258 -10.83 0.48 -28.27
N PHE A 259 -9.67 1.12 -28.16
CA PHE A 259 -8.50 0.60 -27.46
C PHE A 259 -8.74 0.43 -25.95
N LEU A 260 -9.39 1.41 -25.30
CA LEU A 260 -9.68 1.35 -23.85
C LEU A 260 -10.64 0.22 -23.48
N VAL A 261 -11.61 -0.10 -24.32
CA VAL A 261 -12.58 -1.16 -24.05
C VAL A 261 -12.11 -2.57 -24.46
N ARG A 262 -10.92 -2.69 -25.04
CA ARG A 262 -10.33 -3.97 -25.43
C ARG A 262 -9.34 -4.49 -24.38
N PRO A 263 -9.07 -5.82 -24.37
CA PRO A 263 -8.01 -6.41 -23.56
C PRO A 263 -6.64 -5.80 -23.86
N GLY A 264 -5.82 -5.67 -22.83
CA GLY A 264 -4.44 -5.18 -22.92
C GLY A 264 -3.54 -5.87 -21.91
N GLN A 265 -2.32 -5.35 -21.74
CA GLN A 265 -1.34 -5.87 -20.80
C GLN A 265 -0.63 -4.74 -20.07
N THR A 266 -0.24 -4.96 -18.81
CA THR A 266 0.61 -4.04 -18.03
C THR A 266 1.90 -4.73 -17.61
N LEU A 267 2.89 -3.95 -17.16
CA LEU A 267 4.15 -4.48 -16.62
C LEU A 267 3.89 -5.46 -15.46
N THR A 268 3.01 -5.09 -14.54
CA THR A 268 2.69 -5.92 -13.37
C THR A 268 1.95 -7.18 -13.73
N THR A 269 1.01 -7.12 -14.69
CA THR A 269 0.24 -8.29 -15.10
C THR A 269 1.06 -9.27 -15.93
N LYS A 270 2.06 -8.79 -16.66
CA LYS A 270 3.03 -9.65 -17.35
C LYS A 270 3.87 -10.43 -16.34
N LEU A 271 4.38 -9.76 -15.31
CA LEU A 271 5.15 -10.38 -14.25
C LEU A 271 4.31 -11.28 -13.32
N ALA A 272 3.00 -11.05 -13.21
CA ALA A 272 2.09 -11.87 -12.41
C ALA A 272 1.54 -13.10 -13.16
N GLY A 273 1.76 -13.17 -14.46
CA GLY A 273 1.36 -14.27 -15.32
C GLY A 273 2.21 -15.53 -15.15
N PRO A 274 2.02 -16.52 -16.02
CA PRO A 274 2.80 -17.74 -16.02
C PRO A 274 4.24 -17.56 -16.51
N GLU A 275 4.54 -16.45 -17.16
CA GLU A 275 5.81 -16.17 -17.82
C GLU A 275 7.05 -16.36 -16.93
N PRO A 276 7.07 -15.87 -15.66
CA PRO A 276 8.25 -16.07 -14.80
C PRO A 276 8.55 -17.53 -14.49
N MET A 277 7.53 -18.38 -14.44
CA MET A 277 7.71 -19.82 -14.25
C MET A 277 8.16 -20.52 -15.54
N LEU A 278 7.66 -20.07 -16.69
CA LEU A 278 8.04 -20.60 -18.00
C LEU A 278 9.46 -20.17 -18.41
N ALA A 279 9.87 -18.96 -18.02
CA ALA A 279 11.20 -18.42 -18.34
C ALA A 279 12.35 -19.11 -17.56
N GLY A 280 12.02 -19.83 -16.47
CA GLY A 280 13.03 -20.41 -15.58
C GLY A 280 13.76 -19.33 -14.77
N THR A 281 15.04 -19.57 -14.46
CA THR A 281 15.87 -18.69 -13.62
C THR A 281 17.09 -18.11 -14.34
N SER A 282 17.19 -18.31 -15.65
CA SER A 282 18.31 -17.83 -16.48
C SER A 282 17.92 -17.77 -17.96
N GLY A 283 18.73 -17.09 -18.74
CA GLY A 283 18.56 -16.97 -20.19
C GLY A 283 17.84 -15.69 -20.63
N PRO A 284 17.71 -15.46 -21.96
CA PRO A 284 17.20 -14.20 -22.53
C PRO A 284 15.76 -13.86 -22.11
N TYR A 285 14.90 -14.88 -21.97
CA TYR A 285 13.52 -14.68 -21.54
C TYR A 285 13.45 -14.19 -20.08
N PHE A 286 14.19 -14.85 -19.19
CA PHE A 286 14.27 -14.42 -17.79
C PHE A 286 14.89 -13.05 -17.65
N ALA A 287 15.96 -12.75 -18.41
CA ALA A 287 16.61 -11.44 -18.44
C ALA A 287 15.64 -10.33 -18.90
N ALA A 288 14.82 -10.58 -19.91
CA ALA A 288 13.81 -9.62 -20.38
C ALA A 288 12.74 -9.34 -19.31
N LEU A 289 12.26 -10.35 -18.59
CA LEU A 289 11.33 -10.17 -17.46
C LEU A 289 11.97 -9.36 -16.32
N CYS A 290 13.24 -9.60 -16.00
CA CYS A 290 13.98 -8.77 -15.03
C CYS A 290 14.13 -7.34 -15.51
N GLY A 291 14.30 -7.11 -16.82
CA GLY A 291 14.29 -5.79 -17.46
C GLY A 291 12.97 -5.06 -17.24
N LEU A 292 11.82 -5.70 -17.48
CA LEU A 292 10.51 -5.14 -17.17
C LEU A 292 10.37 -4.85 -15.67
N GLY A 293 10.90 -5.71 -14.80
CA GLY A 293 10.94 -5.52 -13.35
C GLY A 293 11.72 -4.27 -12.94
N ILE A 294 12.88 -3.99 -13.56
CA ILE A 294 13.64 -2.76 -13.31
C ILE A 294 12.87 -1.51 -13.76
N ILE A 295 12.24 -1.54 -14.92
CA ILE A 295 11.42 -0.43 -15.40
C ILE A 295 10.29 -0.16 -14.39
N LEU A 296 9.58 -1.19 -13.97
CA LEU A 296 8.50 -1.07 -12.98
C LEU A 296 9.01 -0.52 -11.66
N LEU A 297 10.12 -1.06 -11.13
CA LEU A 297 10.72 -0.60 -9.88
C LEU A 297 11.14 0.88 -9.96
N ALA A 298 11.75 1.30 -11.07
CA ALA A 298 12.15 2.68 -11.29
C ALA A 298 10.94 3.63 -11.31
N LEU A 299 9.87 3.29 -12.03
CA LEU A 299 8.65 4.09 -12.09
C LEU A 299 8.01 4.25 -10.70
N VAL A 300 7.89 3.17 -9.94
CA VAL A 300 7.33 3.18 -8.58
C VAL A 300 8.24 3.96 -7.62
N ALA A 301 9.56 3.77 -7.70
CA ALA A 301 10.52 4.49 -6.86
C ALA A 301 10.47 5.99 -7.10
N VAL A 302 10.42 6.43 -8.36
CA VAL A 302 10.28 7.85 -8.72
C VAL A 302 8.97 8.42 -8.15
N ALA A 303 7.84 7.76 -8.37
CA ALA A 303 6.54 8.21 -7.86
C ALA A 303 6.54 8.30 -6.32
N THR A 304 7.11 7.30 -5.63
CA THR A 304 7.19 7.23 -4.16
C THR A 304 8.10 8.34 -3.60
N VAL A 305 9.31 8.50 -4.14
CA VAL A 305 10.27 9.50 -3.66
C VAL A 305 9.74 10.93 -3.88
N TRP A 306 9.11 11.20 -5.02
CA TRP A 306 8.52 12.52 -5.26
C TRP A 306 7.28 12.75 -4.39
N GLY A 307 6.47 11.71 -4.14
CA GLY A 307 5.34 11.75 -3.23
C GLY A 307 5.76 12.09 -1.80
N THR A 308 6.79 11.44 -1.28
CA THR A 308 7.27 11.68 0.09
C THR A 308 7.93 13.06 0.26
N ARG A 309 8.63 13.58 -0.75
CA ARG A 309 9.20 14.94 -0.71
C ARG A 309 8.13 16.03 -0.63
N GLY A 310 6.96 15.82 -1.21
CA GLY A 310 5.84 16.76 -1.18
C GLY A 310 5.19 16.89 0.20
N THR A 311 5.32 15.90 1.08
CA THR A 311 4.77 15.91 2.44
C THR A 311 5.61 16.73 3.43
N THR A 312 6.90 16.93 3.16
CA THR A 312 7.81 17.74 4.00
C THR A 312 7.66 19.24 3.66
N GLY A 313 6.49 19.82 4.03
CA GLY A 313 6.01 21.11 3.56
C GLY A 313 6.95 22.29 3.78
N ARG A 314 7.34 22.94 2.69
CA ARG A 314 7.61 24.38 2.67
C ARG A 314 6.24 25.07 2.75
N VAL A 315 6.01 25.85 3.82
CA VAL A 315 4.88 26.76 3.89
C VAL A 315 4.97 27.68 2.65
N ALA A 316 4.06 27.52 1.71
CA ALA A 316 4.03 28.34 0.52
C ALA A 316 3.82 29.80 0.95
N ARG A 317 4.56 30.75 0.36
CA ARG A 317 4.31 32.17 0.55
C ARG A 317 2.86 32.47 0.21
N ALA A 318 2.17 33.18 1.11
CA ALA A 318 0.78 33.55 0.92
C ALA A 318 0.60 34.24 -0.44
N PRO A 319 -0.27 33.73 -1.33
CA PRO A 319 -0.57 34.41 -2.58
C PRO A 319 -1.26 35.76 -2.24
N ARG A 320 -0.91 36.81 -2.99
CA ARG A 320 -1.57 38.09 -2.90
C ARG A 320 -3.06 37.90 -3.12
N ALA A 321 -3.88 38.28 -2.14
CA ALA A 321 -5.33 38.22 -2.24
C ALA A 321 -5.80 39.05 -3.43
N ARG A 322 -6.29 38.40 -4.47
CA ARG A 322 -7.05 39.08 -5.53
C ARG A 322 -8.45 39.33 -4.95
N ARG A 323 -8.79 40.59 -4.69
CA ARG A 323 -10.16 41.00 -4.37
C ARG A 323 -11.08 40.46 -5.48
N SER A 324 -11.88 39.45 -5.19
CA SER A 324 -13.02 39.10 -6.01
C SER A 324 -14.24 39.88 -5.47
N SER A 325 -14.90 40.59 -6.33
CA SER A 325 -16.12 41.36 -6.03
C SER A 325 -17.17 40.45 -5.38
N ALA A 326 -17.62 40.85 -4.21
CA ALA A 326 -18.51 40.09 -3.32
C ALA A 326 -19.99 40.10 -3.76
N TRP A 327 -20.29 40.12 -5.04
CA TRP A 327 -21.65 40.13 -5.53
C TRP A 327 -21.87 39.07 -6.57
N LEU A 328 -22.54 38.03 -6.19
CA LEU A 328 -23.42 37.12 -6.93
C LEU A 328 -23.32 35.70 -6.33
N ARG A 329 -24.34 35.32 -5.57
CA ARG A 329 -24.71 33.92 -5.34
C ARG A 329 -25.17 33.35 -6.67
N THR A 330 -24.23 32.83 -7.46
CA THR A 330 -24.50 32.31 -8.80
C THR A 330 -25.00 30.85 -8.73
N PRO A 331 -25.81 30.39 -9.70
CA PRO A 331 -26.22 28.98 -9.82
C PRO A 331 -25.04 28.00 -9.82
N LYS A 332 -23.82 28.44 -10.17
CA LYS A 332 -22.57 27.69 -10.02
C LYS A 332 -22.28 27.23 -8.59
N ASP A 333 -22.82 27.87 -7.56
CA ASP A 333 -22.62 27.46 -6.16
C ASP A 333 -23.45 26.23 -5.79
N ARG A 334 -24.63 26.05 -6.36
CA ARG A 334 -25.46 24.85 -6.17
C ARG A 334 -24.83 23.64 -6.86
N ILE A 335 -24.37 23.79 -8.11
CA ILE A 335 -23.70 22.72 -8.86
C ILE A 335 -22.43 22.27 -8.11
N THR A 336 -21.61 23.21 -7.63
CA THR A 336 -20.41 22.85 -6.86
C THR A 336 -20.73 22.25 -5.50
N ALA A 337 -21.87 22.54 -4.89
CA ALA A 337 -22.33 21.90 -3.66
C ALA A 337 -22.78 20.45 -3.92
N VAL A 338 -23.54 20.21 -4.99
CA VAL A 338 -23.99 18.87 -5.40
C VAL A 338 -22.80 17.99 -5.77
N VAL A 339 -21.86 18.49 -6.56
CA VAL A 339 -20.63 17.75 -6.93
C VAL A 339 -19.80 17.40 -5.70
N ARG A 340 -19.67 18.33 -4.74
CA ARG A 340 -18.95 18.04 -3.48
C ARG A 340 -19.67 17.03 -2.61
N LEU A 341 -21.00 17.11 -2.53
CA LEU A 341 -21.80 16.12 -1.80
C LEU A 341 -21.71 14.75 -2.45
N GLY A 342 -21.82 14.67 -3.79
CA GLY A 342 -21.63 13.43 -4.53
C GLY A 342 -20.24 12.83 -4.33
N ALA A 343 -19.18 13.63 -4.46
CA ALA A 343 -17.81 13.20 -4.24
C ALA A 343 -17.54 12.76 -2.79
N LEU A 344 -18.24 13.36 -1.82
CA LEU A 344 -18.16 12.99 -0.42
C LEU A 344 -18.86 11.66 -0.12
N LEU A 345 -20.05 11.45 -0.68
CA LEU A 345 -20.85 10.25 -0.42
C LEU A 345 -20.33 9.04 -1.19
N LEU A 346 -19.66 9.26 -2.33
CA LEU A 346 -19.20 8.17 -3.20
C LEU A 346 -18.26 7.17 -2.51
N PRO A 347 -17.22 7.56 -1.75
CA PRO A 347 -16.39 6.59 -1.02
C PRO A 347 -17.18 5.77 -0.01
N GLY A 348 -18.11 6.41 0.70
CA GLY A 348 -19.00 5.72 1.63
C GLY A 348 -19.97 4.77 0.91
N ALA A 349 -20.55 5.20 -0.19
CA ALA A 349 -21.43 4.39 -1.02
C ALA A 349 -20.68 3.19 -1.64
N LEU A 350 -19.44 3.40 -2.12
CA LEU A 350 -18.60 2.32 -2.62
C LEU A 350 -18.29 1.30 -1.51
N LEU A 351 -17.95 1.74 -0.30
CA LEU A 351 -17.72 0.82 0.82
C LEU A 351 -18.98 0.03 1.17
N VAL A 352 -20.11 0.73 1.33
CA VAL A 352 -21.39 0.09 1.66
C VAL A 352 -21.84 -0.85 0.53
N GLY A 353 -21.70 -0.44 -0.72
CA GLY A 353 -22.02 -1.28 -1.88
C GLY A 353 -21.14 -2.53 -1.95
N MET A 354 -19.82 -2.35 -1.74
CA MET A 354 -18.87 -3.45 -1.73
C MET A 354 -19.13 -4.43 -0.58
N LEU A 355 -19.32 -3.93 0.65
CA LEU A 355 -19.68 -4.77 1.80
C LEU A 355 -21.05 -5.41 1.62
N GLY A 356 -22.01 -4.68 1.04
CA GLY A 356 -23.34 -5.19 0.71
C GLY A 356 -23.30 -6.36 -0.26
N ILE A 357 -22.54 -6.26 -1.34
CA ILE A 357 -22.34 -7.34 -2.31
C ILE A 357 -21.63 -8.53 -1.65
N LEU A 358 -20.56 -8.27 -0.87
CA LEU A 358 -19.84 -9.31 -0.14
C LEU A 358 -20.75 -10.06 0.83
N LEU A 359 -21.58 -9.35 1.59
CA LEU A 359 -22.53 -9.96 2.53
C LEU A 359 -23.65 -10.72 1.79
N ALA A 360 -24.20 -10.13 0.73
CA ALA A 360 -25.29 -10.75 -0.01
C ALA A 360 -24.84 -12.03 -0.76
N ARG A 361 -23.67 -12.01 -1.38
CA ARG A 361 -23.13 -13.12 -2.14
C ARG A 361 -22.32 -14.11 -1.28
N GLY A 362 -21.48 -13.60 -0.39
CA GLY A 362 -20.62 -14.41 0.47
C GLY A 362 -21.33 -14.95 1.70
N GLY A 363 -22.33 -14.23 2.25
CA GLY A 363 -23.07 -14.65 3.43
C GLY A 363 -23.81 -15.97 3.23
N ALA A 364 -24.34 -16.22 2.04
CA ALA A 364 -25.02 -17.48 1.70
C ALA A 364 -24.08 -18.71 1.75
N ALA A 365 -22.80 -18.53 1.55
CA ALA A 365 -21.80 -19.60 1.62
C ALA A 365 -21.40 -19.96 3.06
N LEU A 366 -21.66 -19.10 4.06
CA LEU A 366 -21.22 -19.26 5.45
C LEU A 366 -22.06 -20.30 6.21
N ASN A 367 -21.84 -21.57 5.96
CA ASN A 367 -22.41 -22.67 6.69
C ASN A 367 -21.33 -23.45 7.47
N PRO A 368 -21.66 -24.35 8.43
CA PRO A 368 -20.66 -25.12 9.17
C PRO A 368 -19.70 -25.91 8.30
N VAL A 369 -20.16 -26.47 7.19
CA VAL A 369 -19.31 -27.21 6.24
C VAL A 369 -18.25 -26.27 5.65
N PHE A 370 -18.63 -25.08 5.23
CA PHE A 370 -17.72 -24.07 4.70
C PHE A 370 -16.56 -23.70 5.66
N TRP A 371 -16.86 -23.63 6.97
CA TRP A 371 -15.84 -23.26 7.96
C TRP A 371 -14.90 -24.40 8.35
N PHE A 372 -15.40 -25.63 8.43
CA PHE A 372 -14.70 -26.71 9.12
C PHE A 372 -14.23 -27.85 8.20
N THR A 373 -14.60 -27.85 6.93
CA THR A 373 -14.11 -28.85 5.99
C THR A 373 -12.96 -28.33 5.12
N PRO A 374 -12.13 -29.20 4.56
CA PRO A 374 -11.14 -28.84 3.56
C PRO A 374 -11.82 -28.41 2.25
N SER A 375 -11.09 -27.72 1.38
CA SER A 375 -11.56 -27.35 0.04
C SER A 375 -11.48 -28.54 -0.93
N GLU A 376 -12.53 -28.72 -1.70
CA GLU A 376 -12.59 -29.67 -2.81
C GLU A 376 -12.40 -28.96 -4.17
N GLY A 377 -11.83 -27.78 -4.15
CA GLY A 377 -11.57 -26.97 -5.34
C GLY A 377 -12.82 -26.29 -5.89
N ALA A 378 -12.97 -26.29 -7.20
CA ALA A 378 -14.12 -25.67 -7.86
C ALA A 378 -15.45 -26.43 -7.62
N SER A 379 -15.38 -27.69 -7.13
CA SER A 379 -16.53 -28.56 -6.92
C SER A 379 -17.22 -28.40 -5.55
N GLY A 380 -16.62 -27.65 -4.63
CA GLY A 380 -17.22 -27.43 -3.31
C GLY A 380 -16.25 -27.52 -2.14
N GLY A 381 -16.76 -27.99 -0.98
CA GLY A 381 -15.98 -28.08 0.27
C GLY A 381 -15.95 -26.78 1.07
N GLY A 382 -15.00 -26.69 2.01
CA GLY A 382 -14.84 -25.54 2.89
C GLY A 382 -13.53 -24.77 2.67
N ILE A 383 -13.21 -23.92 3.63
CA ILE A 383 -12.03 -23.03 3.59
C ILE A 383 -11.15 -23.17 4.86
N ARG A 384 -11.31 -24.25 5.61
CA ARG A 384 -10.57 -24.47 6.87
C ARG A 384 -9.06 -24.34 6.64
N ASP A 385 -8.53 -25.01 5.64
CA ASP A 385 -7.09 -25.08 5.38
C ASP A 385 -6.55 -23.73 4.91
N GLN A 386 -7.33 -22.97 4.17
CA GLN A 386 -6.98 -21.61 3.74
C GLN A 386 -6.96 -20.62 4.90
N ILE A 387 -7.88 -20.76 5.86
CA ILE A 387 -7.89 -19.94 7.08
C ILE A 387 -6.65 -20.25 7.91
N VAL A 388 -6.39 -21.54 8.19
CA VAL A 388 -5.24 -21.97 9.00
C VAL A 388 -3.93 -21.53 8.34
N GLY A 389 -3.77 -21.74 7.04
CA GLY A 389 -2.57 -21.33 6.32
C GLY A 389 -2.38 -19.81 6.28
N THR A 390 -3.45 -19.05 6.11
CA THR A 390 -3.38 -17.57 6.19
C THR A 390 -2.93 -17.11 7.58
N LEU A 391 -3.51 -17.67 8.64
CA LEU A 391 -3.15 -17.33 10.01
C LEU A 391 -1.72 -17.74 10.35
N LEU A 392 -1.26 -18.91 9.87
CA LEU A 392 0.12 -19.37 10.02
C LEU A 392 1.11 -18.41 9.36
N LEU A 393 0.84 -18.01 8.12
CA LEU A 393 1.66 -17.03 7.39
C LEU A 393 1.73 -15.70 8.13
N LEU A 394 0.58 -15.18 8.59
CA LEU A 394 0.51 -13.92 9.33
C LEU A 394 1.22 -13.99 10.69
N ALA A 395 1.04 -15.08 11.45
CA ALA A 395 1.68 -15.26 12.74
C ALA A 395 3.21 -15.34 12.61
N THR A 396 3.69 -16.10 11.64
CA THR A 396 5.13 -16.22 11.36
C THR A 396 5.72 -14.91 10.85
N THR A 397 5.02 -14.22 9.95
CA THR A 397 5.42 -12.88 9.48
C THR A 397 5.48 -11.91 10.66
N ALA A 398 4.49 -11.92 11.56
CA ALA A 398 4.48 -11.07 12.75
C ALA A 398 5.67 -11.34 13.67
N LEU A 399 5.98 -12.61 13.91
CA LEU A 399 7.10 -13.03 14.76
C LEU A 399 8.44 -12.50 14.25
N ILE A 400 8.63 -12.47 12.94
CA ILE A 400 9.87 -11.98 12.30
C ILE A 400 9.84 -10.46 12.13
N ALA A 401 8.73 -9.91 11.64
CA ALA A 401 8.65 -8.49 11.28
C ALA A 401 8.59 -7.55 12.49
N LEU A 402 7.99 -7.99 13.61
CA LEU A 402 7.90 -7.17 14.82
C LEU A 402 9.27 -6.79 15.37
N PRO A 403 10.18 -7.74 15.70
CA PRO A 403 11.48 -7.37 16.23
C PRO A 403 12.33 -6.57 15.23
N LEU A 404 12.28 -6.90 13.94
CA LEU A 404 13.03 -6.20 12.91
C LEU A 404 12.50 -4.77 12.70
N GLY A 405 11.21 -4.60 12.51
CA GLY A 405 10.59 -3.30 12.32
C GLY A 405 10.73 -2.40 13.55
N TYR A 406 10.60 -2.98 14.74
CA TYR A 406 10.80 -2.24 16.00
C TYR A 406 12.24 -1.76 16.14
N GLY A 407 13.20 -2.64 15.90
CA GLY A 407 14.62 -2.30 15.94
C GLY A 407 14.97 -1.17 14.96
N ALA A 408 14.51 -1.28 13.70
CA ALA A 408 14.70 -0.23 12.70
C ALA A 408 14.11 1.12 13.16
N GLY A 409 12.89 1.11 13.70
CA GLY A 409 12.21 2.30 14.22
C GLY A 409 12.96 2.97 15.36
N ILE A 410 13.54 2.18 16.28
CA ILE A 410 14.38 2.70 17.38
C ILE A 410 15.64 3.38 16.82
N VAL A 411 16.35 2.74 15.89
CA VAL A 411 17.56 3.35 15.29
C VAL A 411 17.22 4.66 14.58
N ILE A 412 16.18 4.67 13.76
CA ILE A 412 15.74 5.85 13.01
C ILE A 412 15.32 6.97 13.96
N GLY A 413 14.62 6.64 15.05
CA GLY A 413 14.07 7.61 15.99
C GLY A 413 15.06 8.16 17.03
N THR A 414 16.10 7.40 17.40
CA THR A 414 16.97 7.76 18.53
C THR A 414 18.42 8.01 18.16
N ARG A 415 19.02 7.22 17.28
CA ARG A 415 20.49 7.26 17.04
C ARG A 415 20.92 7.85 15.70
N ALA A 416 20.05 7.85 14.71
CA ALA A 416 20.42 8.35 13.40
C ALA A 416 20.57 9.88 13.42
N SER A 417 21.67 10.39 12.85
CA SER A 417 21.78 11.83 12.58
C SER A 417 20.60 12.26 11.67
N ALA A 418 20.28 13.54 11.64
CA ALA A 418 19.17 14.04 10.82
C ALA A 418 19.28 13.65 9.33
N LYS A 419 20.52 13.56 8.79
CA LYS A 419 20.78 13.08 7.44
C LYS A 419 20.57 11.57 7.32
N THR A 420 21.17 10.80 8.22
CA THR A 420 21.05 9.32 8.24
C THR A 420 19.61 8.88 8.48
N ALA A 421 18.90 9.51 9.42
CA ALA A 421 17.48 9.23 9.67
C ALA A 421 16.65 9.43 8.41
N ARG A 422 16.86 10.54 7.70
CA ARG A 422 16.14 10.82 6.44
C ARG A 422 16.43 9.79 5.35
N VAL A 423 17.70 9.36 5.23
CA VAL A 423 18.07 8.30 4.26
C VAL A 423 17.40 6.98 4.63
N LEU A 424 17.53 6.54 5.89
CA LEU A 424 16.91 5.30 6.36
C LEU A 424 15.39 5.32 6.22
N GLU A 425 14.73 6.44 6.50
CA GLU A 425 13.30 6.59 6.26
C GLU A 425 12.95 6.47 4.78
N THR A 426 13.70 7.15 3.92
CA THR A 426 13.47 7.08 2.47
C THR A 426 13.63 5.64 1.96
N LEU A 427 14.65 4.91 2.42
CA LEU A 427 14.87 3.51 2.07
C LEU A 427 13.75 2.61 2.63
N THR A 428 13.33 2.86 3.88
CA THR A 428 12.22 2.13 4.50
C THR A 428 10.90 2.35 3.74
N VAL A 429 10.63 3.60 3.33
CA VAL A 429 9.46 3.92 2.48
C VAL A 429 9.58 3.28 1.10
N ALA A 430 10.79 3.25 0.52
CA ALA A 430 11.03 2.60 -0.77
C ALA A 430 10.73 1.09 -0.72
N VAL A 431 11.16 0.39 0.35
CA VAL A 431 10.81 -1.02 0.58
C VAL A 431 9.30 -1.19 0.68
N GLY A 432 8.63 -0.36 1.49
CA GLY A 432 7.16 -0.41 1.65
C GLY A 432 6.38 -0.07 0.38
N GLY A 433 6.98 0.67 -0.55
CA GLY A 433 6.43 1.01 -1.86
C GLY A 433 6.82 0.06 -2.99
N THR A 434 7.70 -0.91 -2.74
CA THR A 434 8.13 -1.88 -3.76
C THR A 434 6.94 -2.72 -4.23
N PRO A 435 6.76 -2.93 -5.55
CA PRO A 435 5.74 -3.84 -6.06
C PRO A 435 5.91 -5.24 -5.48
N THR A 436 4.87 -5.74 -4.82
CA THR A 436 4.94 -7.02 -4.08
C THR A 436 5.18 -8.22 -4.99
N ILE A 437 4.81 -8.10 -6.26
CA ILE A 437 5.13 -9.10 -7.29
C ILE A 437 6.66 -9.30 -7.44
N LEU A 438 7.44 -8.24 -7.41
CA LEU A 438 8.90 -8.33 -7.50
C LEU A 438 9.52 -8.96 -6.25
N LEU A 439 8.94 -8.70 -5.06
CA LEU A 439 9.33 -9.38 -3.82
C LEU A 439 9.04 -10.89 -3.91
N GLY A 440 7.88 -11.25 -4.48
CA GLY A 440 7.49 -12.64 -4.71
C GLY A 440 8.45 -13.36 -5.65
N LEU A 441 8.79 -12.76 -6.78
CA LEU A 441 9.71 -13.34 -7.76
C LEU A 441 11.14 -13.47 -7.22
N ALA A 442 11.65 -12.41 -6.57
CA ALA A 442 12.95 -12.47 -5.91
C ALA A 442 13.00 -13.53 -4.80
N GLY A 443 11.93 -13.64 -4.01
CA GLY A 443 11.78 -14.67 -2.99
C GLY A 443 11.69 -16.08 -3.56
N TYR A 444 11.00 -16.26 -4.69
CA TYR A 444 10.92 -17.53 -5.40
C TYR A 444 12.32 -17.99 -5.85
N VAL A 445 13.05 -17.11 -6.55
CA VAL A 445 14.40 -17.47 -7.00
C VAL A 445 15.34 -17.72 -5.81
N LEU A 446 15.31 -16.87 -4.78
CA LEU A 446 16.21 -17.02 -3.64
C LEU A 446 15.87 -18.24 -2.77
N PHE A 447 14.64 -18.33 -2.28
CA PHE A 447 14.25 -19.35 -1.29
C PHE A 447 13.87 -20.66 -1.95
N CYS A 448 13.00 -20.61 -2.98
CA CYS A 448 12.46 -21.84 -3.55
C CYS A 448 13.46 -22.55 -4.47
N THR A 449 14.20 -21.79 -5.32
CA THR A 449 15.13 -22.40 -6.28
C THR A 449 16.56 -22.45 -5.75
N THR A 450 17.16 -21.33 -5.35
CA THR A 450 18.60 -21.29 -4.97
C THR A 450 18.88 -21.97 -3.63
N MET A 451 18.03 -21.73 -2.61
CA MET A 451 18.16 -22.40 -1.31
C MET A 451 17.51 -23.79 -1.30
N GLY A 452 16.78 -24.18 -2.35
CA GLY A 452 16.16 -25.48 -2.47
C GLY A 452 15.01 -25.73 -1.49
N TRP A 453 14.36 -24.66 -0.97
CA TRP A 453 13.21 -24.85 -0.06
C TRP A 453 11.94 -25.28 -0.78
N GLY A 454 11.90 -25.23 -2.11
CA GLY A 454 10.67 -25.42 -2.87
C GLY A 454 9.60 -24.38 -2.51
N ARG A 455 8.35 -24.65 -2.81
CA ARG A 455 7.25 -23.83 -2.28
C ARG A 455 7.03 -24.15 -0.82
N SER A 456 7.15 -23.14 0.04
CA SER A 456 7.15 -23.32 1.48
C SER A 456 6.41 -22.18 2.20
N TRP A 457 5.65 -22.54 3.23
CA TRP A 457 4.99 -21.57 4.10
C TRP A 457 5.99 -20.59 4.73
N LEU A 458 7.21 -21.06 5.06
CA LEU A 458 8.24 -20.21 5.63
C LEU A 458 8.79 -19.22 4.59
N ALA A 459 9.02 -19.66 3.35
CA ALA A 459 9.42 -18.78 2.25
C ALA A 459 8.38 -17.66 2.04
N GLY A 460 7.09 -18.03 2.01
CA GLY A 460 6.02 -17.04 1.91
C GLY A 460 5.95 -16.07 3.08
N ALA A 461 6.09 -16.57 4.32
CA ALA A 461 6.09 -15.71 5.50
C ALA A 461 7.27 -14.71 5.48
N VAL A 462 8.48 -15.17 5.11
CA VAL A 462 9.68 -14.32 5.00
C VAL A 462 9.51 -13.25 3.90
N VAL A 463 8.90 -13.59 2.76
CA VAL A 463 8.64 -12.65 1.66
C VAL A 463 7.58 -11.60 2.04
N LEU A 464 6.69 -11.89 2.99
CA LEU A 464 5.75 -10.89 3.53
C LEU A 464 6.39 -9.94 4.55
N VAL A 465 7.55 -10.28 5.16
CA VAL A 465 8.24 -9.42 6.15
C VAL A 465 8.52 -8.01 5.61
N PRO A 466 9.05 -7.81 4.39
CA PRO A 466 9.25 -6.51 3.78
C PRO A 466 7.99 -5.65 3.61
N VAL A 467 6.80 -6.25 3.61
CA VAL A 467 5.52 -5.52 3.56
C VAL A 467 5.18 -4.92 4.94
N VAL A 468 5.52 -5.64 6.02
CA VAL A 468 5.16 -5.28 7.40
C VAL A 468 6.22 -4.40 8.08
N VAL A 469 7.51 -4.72 7.92
CA VAL A 469 8.63 -4.01 8.58
C VAL A 469 8.59 -2.50 8.39
N PRO A 470 8.35 -1.92 7.20
CA PRO A 470 8.29 -0.47 7.02
C PRO A 470 7.20 0.20 7.84
N VAL A 471 6.03 -0.43 7.95
CA VAL A 471 4.90 0.11 8.72
C VAL A 471 5.23 0.15 10.20
N VAL A 472 5.81 -0.93 10.74
CA VAL A 472 6.25 -1.01 12.15
C VAL A 472 7.36 0.00 12.43
N ALA A 473 8.37 0.10 11.54
CA ALA A 473 9.51 0.99 11.73
C ALA A 473 9.10 2.47 11.72
N LEU A 474 8.29 2.87 10.75
CA LEU A 474 7.88 4.28 10.60
C LEU A 474 6.90 4.71 11.70
N THR A 475 5.99 3.84 12.15
CA THR A 475 5.09 4.14 13.28
C THR A 475 5.88 4.27 14.59
N THR A 476 6.85 3.40 14.83
CA THR A 476 7.74 3.47 15.98
C THR A 476 8.59 4.75 15.97
N ALA A 477 9.27 5.03 14.86
CA ALA A 477 10.10 6.23 14.72
C ALA A 477 9.27 7.53 14.87
N GLY A 478 8.08 7.57 14.28
CA GLY A 478 7.14 8.68 14.42
C GLY A 478 6.71 8.90 15.87
N ARG A 479 6.49 7.81 16.62
CA ARG A 479 6.15 7.89 18.04
C ARG A 479 7.31 8.40 18.89
N ILE A 480 8.54 7.96 18.62
CA ILE A 480 9.74 8.47 19.32
C ILE A 480 9.86 9.99 19.11
N ARG A 481 9.67 10.48 17.89
CA ARG A 481 9.76 11.93 17.59
C ARG A 481 8.64 12.76 18.22
N SER A 482 7.52 12.16 18.53
CA SER A 482 6.42 12.82 19.25
C SER A 482 6.61 12.82 20.77
N MET A 483 7.70 12.22 21.27
CA MET A 483 8.01 12.22 22.71
C MET A 483 8.37 13.64 23.15
N PRO A 484 7.80 14.14 24.27
CA PRO A 484 8.20 15.42 24.86
C PRO A 484 9.69 15.45 25.18
N ALA A 485 10.35 16.57 24.91
CA ALA A 485 11.79 16.72 25.14
C ALA A 485 12.16 16.56 26.64
N GLU A 486 11.27 16.99 27.52
CA GLU A 486 11.40 16.92 28.98
C GLU A 486 11.61 15.48 29.46
N ILE A 487 10.99 14.49 28.83
CA ILE A 487 11.19 13.06 29.19
C ILE A 487 12.62 12.63 28.85
N THR A 488 13.14 13.06 27.70
CA THR A 488 14.51 12.74 27.29
C THR A 488 15.54 13.47 28.19
N GLU A 489 15.29 14.73 28.47
CA GLU A 489 16.16 15.55 29.36
C GLU A 489 16.20 14.99 30.79
N ALA A 490 15.04 14.63 31.35
CA ALA A 490 14.95 14.00 32.66
C ALA A 490 15.70 12.66 32.71
N ALA A 491 15.59 11.84 31.68
CA ALA A 491 16.31 10.57 31.60
C ALA A 491 17.84 10.78 31.55
N LEU A 492 18.31 11.79 30.82
CA LEU A 492 19.72 12.16 30.76
C LEU A 492 20.21 12.75 32.07
N ALA A 493 19.41 13.59 32.76
CA ALA A 493 19.73 14.14 34.07
C ALA A 493 19.88 13.07 35.17
N LEU A 494 19.12 11.97 35.06
CA LEU A 494 19.28 10.79 35.91
C LEU A 494 20.49 9.92 35.56
N GLY A 495 21.31 10.31 34.58
CA GLY A 495 22.51 9.58 34.17
C GLY A 495 22.25 8.25 33.48
N LEU A 496 21.04 8.07 32.86
CA LEU A 496 20.77 6.85 32.14
C LEU A 496 21.67 6.70 30.91
N THR A 497 22.29 5.54 30.77
CA THR A 497 23.02 5.20 29.55
C THR A 497 22.05 5.08 28.37
N SER A 498 22.55 5.18 27.12
CA SER A 498 21.73 5.07 25.93
C SER A 498 20.90 3.77 25.87
N SER A 499 21.46 2.66 26.34
CA SER A 499 20.76 1.37 26.39
C SER A 499 19.69 1.31 27.49
N GLN A 500 19.95 1.91 28.64
CA GLN A 500 18.97 2.07 29.73
C GLN A 500 17.82 2.97 29.29
N TYR A 501 18.14 4.12 28.66
CA TYR A 501 17.14 5.02 28.10
C TYR A 501 16.22 4.30 27.11
N VAL A 502 16.77 3.55 26.16
CA VAL A 502 15.95 2.77 25.21
C VAL A 502 15.06 1.77 25.95
N ARG A 503 15.62 1.00 26.88
CA ARG A 503 14.89 -0.07 27.54
C ARG A 503 13.82 0.45 28.53
N SER A 504 14.14 1.47 29.31
CA SER A 504 13.28 1.94 30.43
C SER A 504 12.34 3.07 30.02
N VAL A 505 12.63 3.80 28.94
CA VAL A 505 11.83 4.95 28.50
C VAL A 505 11.25 4.74 27.12
N VAL A 506 12.11 4.49 26.11
CA VAL A 506 11.65 4.43 24.71
C VAL A 506 10.74 3.23 24.47
N ILE A 507 11.14 2.02 24.89
CA ILE A 507 10.35 0.80 24.68
C ILE A 507 8.96 0.91 25.31
N PRO A 508 8.79 1.22 26.62
CA PRO A 508 7.45 1.36 27.19
C PRO A 508 6.61 2.47 26.57
N TYR A 509 7.28 3.57 26.14
CA TYR A 509 6.60 4.70 25.53
C TYR A 509 6.06 4.37 24.12
N THR A 510 6.80 3.60 23.33
CA THR A 510 6.50 3.33 21.92
C THR A 510 5.74 2.05 21.68
N TRP A 511 5.77 1.08 22.61
CA TRP A 511 5.17 -0.25 22.45
C TRP A 511 3.74 -0.23 21.91
N PRO A 512 2.82 0.63 22.42
CA PRO A 512 1.45 0.66 21.89
C PRO A 512 1.36 1.07 20.41
N ALA A 513 2.17 2.06 20.01
CA ALA A 513 2.21 2.51 18.62
C ALA A 513 2.85 1.45 17.71
N THR A 514 3.86 0.75 18.22
CA THR A 514 4.52 -0.36 17.51
C THR A 514 3.54 -1.50 17.24
N LEU A 515 2.75 -1.91 18.24
CA LEU A 515 1.70 -2.92 18.07
C LEU A 515 0.62 -2.48 17.09
N THR A 516 0.22 -1.21 17.14
CA THR A 516 -0.69 -0.64 16.14
C THR A 516 -0.09 -0.73 14.74
N GLY A 517 1.18 -0.38 14.58
CA GLY A 517 1.90 -0.49 13.31
C GLY A 517 2.01 -1.94 12.82
N LEU A 518 2.23 -2.90 13.72
CA LEU A 518 2.23 -4.33 13.40
C LEU A 518 0.88 -4.79 12.85
N LEU A 519 -0.21 -4.48 13.54
CA LEU A 519 -1.56 -4.88 13.13
C LEU A 519 -1.95 -4.26 11.79
N LEU A 520 -1.58 -2.99 11.54
CA LEU A 520 -1.79 -2.34 10.24
C LEU A 520 -0.96 -3.02 9.14
N GLY A 521 0.30 -3.37 9.42
CA GLY A 521 1.16 -4.10 8.49
C GLY A 521 0.64 -5.50 8.18
N LEU A 522 0.15 -6.23 9.20
CA LEU A 522 -0.44 -7.56 9.05
C LEU A 522 -1.77 -7.52 8.27
N ALA A 523 -2.62 -6.52 8.51
CA ALA A 523 -3.85 -6.34 7.74
C ALA A 523 -3.54 -6.13 6.24
N ARG A 524 -2.46 -5.42 5.92
CA ARG A 524 -1.97 -5.30 4.54
C ARG A 524 -1.44 -6.63 4.02
N ALA A 525 -0.56 -7.30 4.78
CA ALA A 525 0.03 -8.58 4.39
C ALA A 525 -1.03 -9.69 4.18
N ALA A 526 -2.13 -9.67 4.94
CA ALA A 526 -3.25 -10.60 4.79
C ALA A 526 -3.93 -10.52 3.42
N GLY A 527 -3.86 -9.37 2.76
CA GLY A 527 -4.42 -9.17 1.41
C GLY A 527 -3.44 -9.44 0.27
N GLU A 528 -2.18 -9.72 0.57
CA GLU A 528 -1.17 -9.94 -0.47
C GLU A 528 -1.32 -11.32 -1.10
N THR A 529 -1.49 -11.34 -2.40
CA THR A 529 -1.68 -12.57 -3.20
C THR A 529 -0.46 -12.85 -4.07
N ALA A 530 0.06 -11.84 -4.76
CA ALA A 530 1.12 -11.98 -5.75
C ALA A 530 2.39 -12.69 -5.21
N PRO A 531 2.97 -12.32 -4.07
CA PRO A 531 4.15 -12.99 -3.57
C PRO A 531 3.87 -14.45 -3.16
N LEU A 532 2.68 -14.74 -2.66
CA LEU A 532 2.34 -16.07 -2.15
C LEU A 532 2.15 -17.10 -3.27
N ILE A 533 1.64 -16.69 -4.43
CA ILE A 533 1.48 -17.59 -5.60
C ILE A 533 2.83 -18.22 -6.00
N PHE A 534 3.91 -17.47 -5.90
CA PHE A 534 5.23 -17.95 -6.31
C PHE A 534 5.94 -18.75 -5.19
N THR A 535 5.80 -18.34 -3.92
CA THR A 535 6.68 -18.81 -2.85
C THR A 535 6.07 -19.81 -1.87
N ALA A 536 4.75 -19.75 -1.65
CA ALA A 536 4.15 -20.44 -0.51
C ALA A 536 2.99 -21.35 -0.85
N THR A 537 2.20 -21.02 -1.87
CA THR A 537 0.89 -21.63 -1.98
C THR A 537 0.79 -22.64 -3.11
N VAL A 538 0.00 -23.67 -2.84
CA VAL A 538 -0.61 -24.54 -3.83
C VAL A 538 -2.13 -24.33 -3.77
N PHE A 539 -2.81 -24.64 -4.87
CA PHE A 539 -4.23 -24.36 -4.96
C PHE A 539 -5.07 -25.42 -4.24
N PHE A 540 -4.62 -26.68 -4.24
CA PHE A 540 -5.30 -27.80 -3.60
C PHE A 540 -4.29 -28.80 -3.03
N GLY A 541 -4.74 -29.63 -2.10
CA GLY A 541 -4.01 -30.81 -1.63
C GLY A 541 -2.91 -30.56 -0.57
N ALA A 542 -2.68 -29.31 -0.16
CA ALA A 542 -1.79 -29.06 0.99
C ALA A 542 -2.55 -29.30 2.30
N PRO A 543 -1.89 -29.88 3.33
CA PRO A 543 -2.49 -30.05 4.64
C PRO A 543 -2.70 -28.69 5.32
N ALA A 544 -3.65 -28.61 6.28
CA ALA A 544 -3.92 -27.42 7.06
C ALA A 544 -2.67 -26.89 7.79
N LEU A 545 -1.88 -27.81 8.36
CA LEU A 545 -0.60 -27.51 9.00
C LEU A 545 0.51 -28.30 8.28
N PRO A 546 1.51 -27.61 7.74
CA PRO A 546 2.62 -28.26 7.07
C PRO A 546 3.52 -29.01 8.06
N THR A 547 4.03 -30.18 7.65
CA THR A 547 4.91 -31.06 8.46
C THR A 547 6.38 -30.86 8.13
N GLY A 548 6.82 -29.64 7.91
CA GLY A 548 8.21 -29.35 7.57
C GLY A 548 8.38 -27.92 7.10
N VAL A 549 9.55 -27.63 6.56
CA VAL A 549 9.87 -26.30 6.00
C VAL A 549 10.15 -26.39 4.51
N VAL A 550 10.81 -27.46 4.06
CA VAL A 550 11.17 -27.68 2.65
C VAL A 550 10.01 -28.40 1.96
N ASP A 551 9.65 -27.96 0.77
CA ASP A 551 8.51 -28.47 0.00
C ASP A 551 7.22 -28.63 0.82
N ALA A 552 6.98 -27.66 1.68
CA ALA A 552 5.87 -27.62 2.61
C ALA A 552 4.92 -26.44 2.31
N PRO A 553 4.22 -26.47 1.17
CA PRO A 553 3.30 -25.40 0.80
C PRO A 553 2.08 -25.37 1.71
N VAL A 554 1.38 -24.25 1.70
CA VAL A 554 0.10 -24.05 2.39
C VAL A 554 -0.96 -23.56 1.42
N GLN A 555 -2.20 -23.63 1.84
CA GLN A 555 -3.29 -22.92 1.18
C GLN A 555 -3.51 -21.58 1.89
N ALA A 556 -3.85 -20.52 1.14
CA ALA A 556 -4.15 -19.23 1.73
C ALA A 556 -5.39 -18.60 1.09
N LEU A 557 -6.16 -17.84 1.88
CA LEU A 557 -7.39 -17.20 1.41
C LEU A 557 -7.20 -16.34 0.16
N PRO A 558 -6.17 -15.46 0.07
CA PRO A 558 -6.00 -14.62 -1.11
C PRO A 558 -5.77 -15.43 -2.40
N THR A 559 -4.94 -16.47 -2.33
CA THR A 559 -4.65 -17.32 -3.49
C THR A 559 -5.81 -18.22 -3.85
N HIS A 560 -6.60 -18.66 -2.87
CA HIS A 560 -7.82 -19.42 -3.09
C HIS A 560 -8.88 -18.59 -3.83
N ILE A 561 -9.13 -17.34 -3.40
CA ILE A 561 -10.03 -16.42 -4.11
C ILE A 561 -9.55 -16.20 -5.53
N PHE A 562 -8.23 -16.01 -5.73
CA PHE A 562 -7.66 -15.82 -7.06
C PHE A 562 -7.96 -17.02 -7.99
N THR A 563 -7.72 -18.23 -7.52
CA THR A 563 -7.93 -19.46 -8.32
C THR A 563 -9.38 -19.66 -8.65
N LEU A 564 -10.28 -19.61 -7.66
CA LEU A 564 -11.71 -19.79 -7.87
C LEU A 564 -12.31 -18.73 -8.80
N SER A 565 -11.78 -17.51 -8.77
CA SER A 565 -12.26 -16.43 -9.65
C SER A 565 -11.90 -16.62 -11.12
N GLN A 566 -10.89 -17.46 -11.44
CA GLN A 566 -10.56 -17.82 -12.82
C GLN A 566 -11.54 -18.85 -13.40
N ASP A 567 -12.19 -19.64 -12.55
CA ASP A 567 -13.19 -20.65 -12.94
C ASP A 567 -14.61 -20.03 -12.98
N SER A 568 -14.75 -18.92 -13.70
CA SER A 568 -16.01 -18.14 -13.75
C SER A 568 -17.20 -18.90 -14.35
N GLY A 569 -17.00 -20.07 -14.94
CA GLY A 569 -18.04 -20.97 -15.45
C GLY A 569 -18.70 -21.87 -14.40
N ALA A 570 -18.12 -21.99 -13.20
CA ALA A 570 -18.65 -22.84 -12.12
C ALA A 570 -19.34 -21.98 -11.03
N PRO A 571 -20.68 -22.02 -10.91
CA PRO A 571 -21.41 -21.21 -9.92
C PRO A 571 -20.95 -21.46 -8.48
N GLU A 572 -20.58 -22.69 -8.15
CA GLU A 572 -20.11 -23.10 -6.82
C GLU A 572 -18.75 -22.48 -6.50
N ALA A 573 -17.82 -22.47 -7.45
CA ALA A 573 -16.52 -21.82 -7.30
C ALA A 573 -16.67 -20.31 -7.04
N ILE A 574 -17.60 -19.66 -7.75
CA ILE A 574 -17.91 -18.25 -7.56
C ILE A 574 -18.49 -18.00 -6.17
N ALA A 575 -19.43 -18.83 -5.70
CA ALA A 575 -20.01 -18.71 -4.37
C ALA A 575 -18.94 -18.85 -3.26
N GLN A 576 -18.03 -19.82 -3.41
CA GLN A 576 -16.91 -20.02 -2.50
C GLN A 576 -15.92 -18.85 -2.55
N ALA A 577 -15.63 -18.28 -3.72
CA ALA A 577 -14.79 -17.11 -3.85
C ALA A 577 -15.36 -15.91 -3.07
N TRP A 578 -16.68 -15.68 -3.15
CA TRP A 578 -17.35 -14.63 -2.37
C TRP A 578 -17.33 -14.90 -0.86
N GLY A 579 -17.58 -16.14 -0.42
CA GLY A 579 -17.47 -16.55 0.97
C GLY A 579 -16.05 -16.34 1.52
N SER A 580 -15.04 -16.81 0.79
CA SER A 580 -13.62 -16.62 1.13
C SER A 580 -13.22 -15.14 1.18
N ALA A 581 -13.71 -14.32 0.24
CA ALA A 581 -13.47 -12.89 0.23
C ALA A 581 -14.10 -12.19 1.44
N LEU A 582 -15.31 -12.59 1.84
CA LEU A 582 -15.95 -12.07 3.05
C LEU A 582 -15.14 -12.42 4.30
N VAL A 583 -14.68 -13.68 4.44
CA VAL A 583 -13.84 -14.10 5.57
C VAL A 583 -12.52 -13.35 5.60
N LEU A 584 -11.86 -13.15 4.45
CA LEU A 584 -10.62 -12.37 4.37
C LEU A 584 -10.83 -10.90 4.79
N VAL A 585 -11.94 -10.28 4.37
CA VAL A 585 -12.31 -8.92 4.80
C VAL A 585 -12.59 -8.88 6.30
N LEU A 586 -13.24 -9.89 6.87
CA LEU A 586 -13.47 -9.99 8.33
C LEU A 586 -12.14 -10.10 9.10
N ILE A 587 -11.18 -10.89 8.63
CA ILE A 587 -9.84 -11.00 9.24
C ILE A 587 -9.14 -9.64 9.21
N THR A 588 -9.09 -8.98 8.05
CA THR A 588 -8.42 -7.67 7.91
C THR A 588 -9.12 -6.58 8.72
N ALA A 589 -10.44 -6.54 8.71
CA ALA A 589 -11.23 -5.61 9.53
C ALA A 589 -11.05 -5.87 11.03
N GLY A 590 -10.93 -7.13 11.45
CA GLY A 590 -10.61 -7.52 12.82
C GLY A 590 -9.25 -6.99 13.28
N LEU A 591 -8.20 -7.18 12.45
CA LEU A 591 -6.85 -6.65 12.73
C LEU A 591 -6.85 -5.12 12.84
N LEU A 592 -7.57 -4.43 11.95
CA LEU A 592 -7.69 -2.98 11.98
C LEU A 592 -8.48 -2.48 13.18
N SER A 593 -9.59 -3.13 13.49
CA SER A 593 -10.39 -2.79 14.67
C SER A 593 -9.58 -2.95 15.94
N LEU A 594 -8.80 -4.02 16.05
CA LEU A 594 -7.88 -4.24 17.17
C LEU A 594 -6.81 -3.14 17.24
N ALA A 595 -6.26 -2.71 16.10
CA ALA A 595 -5.30 -1.61 16.04
C ALA A 595 -5.90 -0.30 16.56
N VAL A 596 -7.13 0.03 16.15
CA VAL A 596 -7.85 1.23 16.61
C VAL A 596 -8.20 1.15 18.11
N LEU A 597 -8.67 0.00 18.59
CA LEU A 597 -9.00 -0.21 20.00
C LEU A 597 -7.76 -0.06 20.89
N LEU A 598 -6.63 -0.66 20.51
CA LEU A 598 -5.37 -0.51 21.24
C LEU A 598 -4.91 0.95 21.26
N ARG A 599 -4.94 1.64 20.12
CA ARG A 599 -4.59 3.07 20.05
C ARG A 599 -5.43 3.90 21.01
N ASN A 600 -6.76 3.75 20.97
CA ASN A 600 -7.68 4.53 21.78
C ASN A 600 -7.52 4.23 23.29
N ARG A 601 -7.29 2.98 23.67
CA ARG A 601 -7.07 2.58 25.06
C ARG A 601 -5.82 3.22 25.66
N PHE A 602 -4.73 3.25 24.90
CA PHE A 602 -3.46 3.82 25.36
C PHE A 602 -3.43 5.36 25.29
N GLU A 603 -4.18 6.00 24.39
CA GLU A 603 -4.34 7.45 24.37
C GLU A 603 -5.29 7.94 25.48
N GLY A 604 -6.34 7.19 25.79
CA GLY A 604 -7.29 7.49 26.88
C GLY A 604 -6.64 7.41 28.25
N ALA A 605 -5.81 6.42 28.51
CA ALA A 605 -5.13 6.25 29.79
C ALA A 605 -4.23 7.45 30.16
N ARG A 606 -3.73 8.21 29.18
CA ARG A 606 -2.89 9.40 29.41
C ARG A 606 -3.67 10.67 29.76
N ARG A 607 -4.94 10.78 29.41
CA ARG A 607 -5.79 11.94 29.77
C ARG A 607 -6.11 12.01 31.27
N TRP A 608 -5.86 10.93 32.03
CA TRP A 608 -6.09 10.87 33.47
C TRP A 608 -4.81 11.14 34.29
N THR A 609 -3.65 11.32 33.63
CA THR A 609 -2.35 11.56 34.30
C THR A 609 -1.81 12.96 34.05
N THR A 610 -2.53 13.82 33.36
CA THR A 610 -2.32 15.26 33.21
C THR A 610 -3.49 16.03 33.84
#